data_9c440b158f414a529722a8481ca80229
#
_entry.id   9c440b158f414a529722a8481ca80229
#
_cell.length_a   1.000
_cell.length_b   1.000
_cell.length_c   1.000
_cell.angle_alpha   90.00
_cell.angle_beta   90.00
_cell.angle_gamma   90.00
#
_symmetry.space_group_name_H-M   'P 1'
#
loop_
_entity.id
_entity.type
_entity.pdbx_description
1 polymer ?
#
loop_
_entity_poly.entity_id
_entity_poly.type
_entity_poly.pdbx_seq_one_letter_code
_entity_poly.pdbx_strand_id
1 'polypeptide(L)'
;MTYPLVKVVWIDTVETSDCSWQSKEELLEETPASIDSVGYLIKQNEDYIVIAADKATKDDDDLFGRCQVIPKGVVKTMIEI
;
A
#
# COMPACT_ATOMS: atom_id res chain seq x y z
N MET A 1 22.65 2.98 6.03
CA MET A 1 21.65 3.90 5.53
C MET A 1 20.36 3.73 6.29
N THR A 2 19.74 4.82 6.68
CA THR A 2 18.46 4.77 7.38
C THR A 2 17.32 5.07 6.42
N TYR A 3 16.23 4.37 6.63
CA TYR A 3 15.02 4.56 5.84
C TYR A 3 13.92 5.11 6.75
N PRO A 4 13.18 6.12 6.33
CA PRO A 4 12.10 6.64 7.15
C PRO A 4 10.98 5.61 7.29
N LEU A 5 10.36 5.58 8.45
CA LEU A 5 9.20 4.75 8.69
C LEU A 5 7.96 5.60 8.38
N VAL A 6 7.11 5.11 7.50
CA VAL A 6 5.97 5.89 7.02
C VAL A 6 4.67 5.11 7.18
N LYS A 7 3.58 5.85 7.30
CA LYS A 7 2.23 5.32 7.19
C LYS A 7 1.64 5.83 5.88
N VAL A 8 1.17 4.91 5.07
CA VAL A 8 0.56 5.22 3.77
C VAL A 8 -0.91 4.84 3.82
N VAL A 9 -1.76 5.78 3.50
CA VAL A 9 -3.19 5.50 3.30
C VAL A 9 -3.42 5.48 1.80
N TRP A 10 -3.91 4.37 1.29
CA TRP A 10 -4.09 4.19 -0.15
C TRP A 10 -5.39 3.45 -0.47
N ILE A 11 -5.81 3.56 -1.72
CA ILE A 11 -7.07 3.00 -2.18
C ILE A 11 -6.79 1.76 -3.00
N ASP A 12 -7.39 0.65 -2.59
CA ASP A 12 -7.23 -0.62 -3.27
C ASP A 12 -8.52 -1.03 -3.96
N THR A 13 -8.39 -1.85 -4.96
CA THR A 13 -9.53 -2.44 -5.63
C THR A 13 -10.20 -3.47 -4.72
N VAL A 14 -11.48 -3.65 -4.90
CA VAL A 14 -12.26 -4.63 -4.14
C VAL A 14 -13.04 -5.48 -5.12
N GLU A 15 -13.03 -6.78 -4.92
CA GLU A 15 -13.96 -7.64 -5.63
C GLU A 15 -15.31 -7.53 -4.96
N THR A 16 -16.36 -7.34 -5.78
CA THR A 16 -17.70 -7.03 -5.30
C THR A 16 -18.41 -8.27 -4.85
N SER A 17 -18.22 -9.02 -4.09
CA SER A 17 -18.93 -10.20 -3.58
C SER A 17 -18.47 -11.50 -4.22
N ASP A 18 -18.82 -12.55 -3.56
CA ASP A 18 -18.62 -13.92 -4.03
C ASP A 18 -19.75 -14.38 -4.95
N CYS A 19 -20.74 -13.53 -5.18
CA CYS A 19 -21.84 -13.82 -6.09
C CYS A 19 -21.49 -13.40 -7.50
N SER A 20 -21.80 -14.24 -8.47
CA SER A 20 -21.51 -13.91 -9.87
C SER A 20 -22.49 -12.88 -10.45
N TRP A 21 -23.57 -12.59 -9.76
CA TRP A 21 -24.60 -11.64 -10.23
C TRP A 21 -24.93 -10.63 -9.17
N GLN A 22 -24.93 -9.35 -9.55
CA GLN A 22 -25.33 -8.26 -8.67
C GLN A 22 -26.25 -7.32 -9.43
N SER A 23 -27.20 -6.72 -8.72
CA SER A 23 -28.06 -5.70 -9.31
C SER A 23 -27.28 -4.41 -9.52
N LYS A 24 -27.80 -3.57 -10.40
CA LYS A 24 -27.21 -2.24 -10.62
C LYS A 24 -27.23 -1.42 -9.32
N GLU A 25 -28.31 -1.51 -8.55
CA GLU A 25 -28.45 -0.79 -7.29
C GLU A 25 -27.35 -1.18 -6.31
N GLU A 26 -27.07 -2.47 -6.19
CA GLU A 26 -25.99 -2.95 -5.33
C GLU A 26 -24.63 -2.42 -5.79
N LEU A 27 -24.39 -2.44 -7.11
CA LEU A 27 -23.12 -1.98 -7.65
C LEU A 27 -22.90 -0.48 -7.44
N LEU A 28 -23.97 0.31 -7.47
CA LEU A 28 -23.87 1.75 -7.25
C LEU A 28 -23.47 2.11 -5.82
N GLU A 29 -23.63 1.19 -4.88
CA GLU A 29 -23.23 1.39 -3.49
C GLU A 29 -21.80 0.93 -3.21
N GLU A 30 -21.14 0.27 -4.15
CA GLU A 30 -19.80 -0.25 -3.94
C GLU A 30 -18.75 0.87 -3.90
N THR A 31 -17.78 0.71 -3.02
CA THR A 31 -16.66 1.64 -2.90
C THR A 31 -15.37 0.86 -2.81
N PRO A 32 -14.25 1.45 -3.22
CA PRO A 32 -12.96 0.80 -3.06
C PRO A 32 -12.52 0.77 -1.60
N ALA A 33 -11.61 -0.12 -1.28
CA ALA A 33 -11.10 -0.25 0.07
C ALA A 33 -10.04 0.81 0.38
N SER A 34 -10.12 1.38 1.57
CA SER A 34 -9.05 2.24 2.08
C SER A 34 -8.14 1.38 2.95
N ILE A 35 -6.86 1.40 2.65
CA ILE A 35 -5.85 0.57 3.31
C ILE A 35 -4.85 1.47 4.02
N ASP A 36 -4.53 1.11 5.26
CA ASP A 36 -3.44 1.74 6.01
C ASP A 36 -2.26 0.78 6.02
N SER A 37 -1.15 1.18 5.44
CA SER A 37 0.07 0.38 5.43
C SER A 37 1.20 1.13 6.11
N VAL A 38 1.98 0.43 6.91
CA VAL A 38 3.12 1.00 7.61
C VAL A 38 4.37 0.25 7.19
N GLY A 39 5.42 0.97 6.91
CA GLY A 39 6.68 0.34 6.55
C GLY A 39 7.79 1.34 6.32
N TYR A 40 8.98 0.81 6.07
CA TYR A 40 10.12 1.60 5.70
C TYR A 40 9.97 2.08 4.26
N LEU A 41 10.15 3.37 4.04
CA LEU A 41 10.12 3.91 2.67
C LEU A 41 11.46 3.64 2.03
N ILE A 42 11.48 2.74 1.06
CA ILE A 42 12.69 2.31 0.39
C ILE A 42 12.97 3.17 -0.83
N LYS A 43 11.92 3.52 -1.56
CA LYS A 43 12.04 4.28 -2.80
C LYS A 43 10.76 5.03 -3.07
N GLN A 44 10.87 6.21 -3.66
CA GLN A 44 9.73 6.89 -4.25
C GLN A 44 10.17 7.66 -5.48
N ASN A 45 9.29 7.73 -6.43
CA ASN A 45 9.46 8.54 -7.63
C ASN A 45 8.10 9.14 -8.01
N GLU A 46 7.98 9.65 -9.22
CA GLU A 46 6.73 10.28 -9.66
C GLU A 46 5.58 9.29 -9.81
N ASP A 47 5.87 8.02 -10.02
CA ASP A 47 4.88 7.01 -10.39
C ASP A 47 4.46 6.10 -9.24
N TYR A 48 5.37 5.78 -8.34
CA TYR A 48 5.07 4.83 -7.28
C TYR A 48 5.98 5.02 -6.06
N ILE A 49 5.61 4.32 -4.98
CA ILE A 49 6.44 4.19 -3.78
C ILE A 49 6.69 2.70 -3.52
N VAL A 50 7.80 2.42 -2.87
CA VAL A 50 8.12 1.07 -2.40
C VAL A 50 8.31 1.13 -0.90
N ILE A 51 7.53 0.31 -0.18
CA ILE A 51 7.66 0.21 1.28
C ILE A 51 7.92 -1.24 1.66
N ALA A 52 8.61 -1.42 2.77
CA ALA A 52 8.91 -2.75 3.31
C ALA A 52 8.50 -2.80 4.78
N ALA A 53 7.78 -3.85 5.16
CA ALA A 53 7.36 -4.03 6.54
C ALA A 53 8.53 -4.51 7.42
N ASP A 54 9.42 -5.28 6.85
CA ASP A 54 10.54 -5.86 7.58
C ASP A 54 11.87 -5.45 6.97
N LYS A 55 12.84 -5.25 7.84
CA LYS A 55 14.21 -4.95 7.45
C LYS A 55 15.14 -5.82 8.28
N ALA A 56 16.07 -6.49 7.63
CA ALA A 56 17.05 -7.29 8.33
C ALA A 56 17.96 -6.38 9.16
N THR A 57 18.25 -6.81 10.38
CA THR A 57 19.08 -6.03 11.31
C THR A 57 20.56 -6.38 11.24
N LYS A 58 20.91 -7.38 10.47
CA LYS A 58 22.29 -7.82 10.40
C LYS A 58 23.07 -7.10 9.31
N ASP A 59 24.00 -6.33 9.79
CA ASP A 59 25.18 -5.88 9.07
C ASP A 59 24.97 -5.33 7.69
N ASP A 60 25.42 -6.05 6.71
CA ASP A 60 25.61 -5.54 5.38
C ASP A 60 24.48 -5.85 4.45
N ASP A 61 23.52 -6.63 4.91
CA ASP A 61 22.49 -7.10 4.01
C ASP A 61 21.30 -6.19 4.04
N ASP A 62 21.19 -5.34 3.05
CA ASP A 62 19.98 -4.59 2.80
C ASP A 62 18.90 -5.56 2.31
N LEU A 63 18.45 -6.42 3.22
CA LEU A 63 17.40 -7.36 2.93
C LEU A 63 16.10 -6.89 3.57
N PHE A 64 15.07 -6.93 2.77
CA PHE A 64 13.74 -6.46 3.17
C PHE A 64 12.69 -7.53 2.93
N GLY A 65 11.69 -7.57 3.78
CA GLY A 65 10.59 -8.52 3.66
C GLY A 65 9.24 -7.84 3.64
N ARG A 66 8.27 -8.52 3.09
CA ARG A 66 6.89 -8.05 2.98
C ARG A 66 6.83 -6.66 2.36
N CYS A 67 7.30 -6.59 1.13
CA CYS A 67 7.40 -5.34 0.41
C CYS A 67 6.16 -5.10 -0.44
N GLN A 68 5.81 -3.82 -0.60
CA GLN A 68 4.71 -3.40 -1.46
C GLN A 68 5.17 -2.30 -2.37
N VAL A 69 4.75 -2.38 -3.62
CA VAL A 69 4.93 -1.31 -4.61
C VAL A 69 3.56 -0.71 -4.85
N ILE A 70 3.39 0.54 -4.48
CA ILE A 70 2.07 1.20 -4.50
C ILE A 70 2.13 2.36 -5.49
N PRO A 71 1.28 2.34 -6.53
CA PRO A 71 1.21 3.46 -7.47
C PRO A 71 0.81 4.75 -6.76
N LYS A 72 1.46 5.85 -7.08
CA LYS A 72 1.14 7.14 -6.46
C LYS A 72 -0.29 7.60 -6.75
N GLY A 73 -0.84 7.19 -7.87
CA GLY A 73 -2.21 7.54 -8.20
C GLY A 73 -3.26 7.04 -7.23
N VAL A 74 -2.95 6.01 -6.44
CA VAL A 74 -3.89 5.49 -5.44
C VAL A 74 -3.50 5.87 -4.01
N VAL A 75 -2.41 6.59 -3.81
CA VAL A 75 -2.00 7.04 -2.48
C VAL A 75 -2.79 8.29 -2.11
N LYS A 76 -3.47 8.24 -0.97
CA LYS A 76 -4.19 9.40 -0.43
C LYS A 76 -3.28 10.26 0.43
N THR A 77 -2.57 9.64 1.36
CA THR A 77 -1.64 10.34 2.23
C THR A 77 -0.45 9.45 2.56
N MET A 78 0.68 10.08 2.81
CA MET A 78 1.86 9.41 3.35
C MET A 78 2.47 10.33 4.38
N ILE A 79 2.64 9.83 5.58
CA ILE A 79 3.24 10.59 6.68
C ILE A 79 4.39 9.80 7.29
N GLU A 80 5.42 10.51 7.71
CA GLU A 80 6.51 9.91 8.45
C GLU A 80 6.11 9.76 9.91
N ILE A 81 6.40 8.60 10.47
CA ILE A 81 6.06 8.33 11.86
C ILE A 81 7.26 8.42 12.77
#